data_0d314a8dd0dbf8c9c7e34c0c98e3b2be
#
_entry.id   0d314a8dd0dbf8c9c7e34c0c98e3b2be
#
_cell.length_a   1.000
_cell.length_b   1.000
_cell.length_c   1.000
_cell.angle_alpha   90.00
_cell.angle_beta   90.00
_cell.angle_gamma   90.00
#
_symmetry.space_group_name_H-M   'P 1'
#
loop_
_entity.id
_entity.type
_entity.pdbx_description
1 polymer ?
#
loop_
_entity_poly.entity_id
_entity_poly.type
_entity_poly.pdbx_seq_one_letter_code
_entity_poly.pdbx_strand_id
1 'polypeptide(L)'
;MPELPEAETIGRALKRALVGRRITEVRVFSPAMREPLTPLLDAELPGRRFVDVRRRARYVIAELDDGRALLMHFGMSGVVRVEPADVPKRKHEHLFLVLNDGRAFRFECTRRFSVCKLCRLPEPGGCPPELDGLGVEPLTDRFGGEYLFRVSRGRHGAVKCFLMDVCAQ
;
A
#
# COMPACT_ATOMS: atom_id res chain seq x y z
N MET A 1 1.80 -13.98 -4.84
CA MET A 1 1.43 -12.54 -4.88
C MET A 1 0.39 -12.35 -3.81
N PRO A 2 0.53 -11.39 -2.90
CA PRO A 2 -0.51 -11.09 -1.94
C PRO A 2 -1.80 -10.73 -2.65
N GLU A 3 -2.85 -11.49 -2.37
CA GLU A 3 -4.22 -11.20 -2.77
C GLU A 3 -4.91 -10.37 -1.68
N LEU A 4 -6.21 -10.23 -1.74
CA LEU A 4 -6.96 -9.38 -0.81
C LEU A 4 -6.80 -9.79 0.68
N PRO A 5 -6.87 -11.09 1.06
CA PRO A 5 -6.72 -11.50 2.47
C PRO A 5 -5.32 -11.21 3.02
N GLU A 6 -4.28 -11.44 2.22
CA GLU A 6 -2.89 -11.17 2.64
C GLU A 6 -2.66 -9.66 2.73
N ALA A 7 -3.17 -8.87 1.78
CA ALA A 7 -3.06 -7.40 1.83
C ALA A 7 -3.79 -6.83 3.05
N GLU A 8 -4.95 -7.38 3.40
CA GLU A 8 -5.70 -7.02 4.61
C GLU A 8 -4.90 -7.35 5.88
N THR A 9 -4.32 -8.54 5.94
CA THR A 9 -3.49 -8.98 7.07
C THR A 9 -2.28 -8.06 7.27
N ILE A 10 -1.58 -7.74 6.17
CA ILE A 10 -0.45 -6.79 6.17
C ILE A 10 -0.92 -5.41 6.61
N GLY A 11 -2.02 -4.90 6.06
CA GLY A 11 -2.57 -3.60 6.41
C GLY A 11 -2.89 -3.48 7.90
N ARG A 12 -3.54 -4.49 8.47
CA ARG A 12 -3.84 -4.55 9.91
C ARG A 12 -2.57 -4.60 10.78
N ALA A 13 -1.57 -5.38 10.36
CA ALA A 13 -0.30 -5.44 11.07
C ALA A 13 0.43 -4.10 11.04
N LEU A 14 0.49 -3.45 9.87
CA LEU A 14 1.08 -2.13 9.71
C LEU A 14 0.31 -1.05 10.49
N LYS A 15 -1.03 -1.11 10.51
CA LYS A 15 -1.84 -0.17 11.31
C LYS A 15 -1.43 -0.20 12.78
N ARG A 16 -1.33 -1.39 13.37
CA ARG A 16 -0.89 -1.54 14.78
C ARG A 16 0.54 -1.07 15.01
N ALA A 17 1.40 -1.24 14.02
CA ALA A 17 2.82 -0.93 14.15
C ALA A 17 3.17 0.52 13.87
N LEU A 18 2.44 1.21 12.97
CA LEU A 18 2.82 2.53 12.44
C LEU A 18 1.97 3.68 13.00
N VAL A 19 0.66 3.48 13.22
CA VAL A 19 -0.23 4.58 13.61
C VAL A 19 0.24 5.24 14.90
N GLY A 20 0.28 6.58 14.87
CA GLY A 20 0.81 7.43 15.95
C GLY A 20 2.33 7.58 15.96
N ARG A 21 3.06 6.82 15.14
CA ARG A 21 4.53 6.91 15.06
C ARG A 21 4.95 8.01 14.10
N ARG A 22 6.06 8.66 14.45
CA ARG A 22 6.71 9.71 13.63
C ARG A 22 7.93 9.14 12.92
N ILE A 23 8.09 9.48 11.65
CA ILE A 23 9.30 9.17 10.88
C ILE A 23 10.39 10.14 11.30
N THR A 24 11.53 9.64 11.74
CA THR A 24 12.69 10.44 12.16
C THR A 24 13.79 10.47 11.12
N GLU A 25 13.94 9.38 10.35
CA GLU A 25 14.95 9.26 9.31
C GLU A 25 14.41 8.41 8.17
N VAL A 26 14.85 8.70 6.95
CA VAL A 26 14.53 7.94 5.74
C VAL A 26 15.80 7.59 4.99
N ARG A 27 15.92 6.35 4.56
CA ARG A 27 17.00 5.89 3.66
C ARG A 27 16.39 5.19 2.47
N VAL A 28 16.65 5.70 1.28
CA VAL A 28 16.33 5.06 0.01
C VAL A 28 17.58 4.35 -0.49
N PHE A 29 17.59 3.02 -0.45
CA PHE A 29 18.76 2.24 -0.89
C PHE A 29 18.77 1.99 -2.40
N SER A 30 17.59 1.89 -3.01
CA SER A 30 17.45 1.76 -4.46
C SER A 30 16.05 2.22 -4.87
N PRO A 31 15.94 3.20 -5.79
CA PRO A 31 14.66 3.64 -6.31
C PRO A 31 14.07 2.66 -7.33
N ALA A 32 14.85 1.69 -7.80
CA ALA A 32 14.49 0.81 -8.90
C ALA A 32 13.44 -0.23 -8.48
N MET A 33 12.18 0.08 -8.71
CA MET A 33 11.00 -0.80 -8.56
C MET A 33 10.16 -0.74 -9.85
N ARG A 34 9.03 -1.44 -9.91
CA ARG A 34 8.11 -1.41 -11.06
C ARG A 34 7.71 0.04 -11.41
N GLU A 35 7.33 0.78 -10.39
CA GLU A 35 7.27 2.24 -10.42
C GLU A 35 8.39 2.72 -9.51
N PRO A 36 9.31 3.59 -9.97
CA PRO A 36 10.39 4.11 -9.14
C PRO A 36 9.83 4.71 -7.84
N LEU A 37 10.57 4.56 -6.75
CA LEU A 37 10.24 5.27 -5.52
C LEU A 37 10.15 6.77 -5.81
N THR A 38 9.18 7.43 -5.19
CA THR A 38 9.01 8.88 -5.30
C THR A 38 10.36 9.57 -4.99
N PRO A 39 10.83 10.49 -5.83
CA PRO A 39 12.01 11.27 -5.52
C PRO A 39 11.86 12.05 -4.21
N LEU A 40 12.97 12.35 -3.55
CA LEU A 40 13.03 13.18 -2.34
C LEU A 40 12.26 12.64 -1.11
N LEU A 41 11.94 11.34 -1.06
CA LEU A 41 11.33 10.75 0.14
C LEU A 41 12.16 11.01 1.40
N ASP A 42 13.48 10.99 1.27
CA ASP A 42 14.45 11.25 2.35
C ASP A 42 14.39 12.69 2.87
N ALA A 43 13.99 13.63 2.05
CA ALA A 43 13.81 15.04 2.43
C ALA A 43 12.37 15.34 2.93
N GLU A 44 11.37 14.67 2.38
CA GLU A 44 9.96 15.03 2.56
C GLU A 44 9.25 14.27 3.70
N LEU A 45 9.69 13.06 4.02
CA LEU A 45 9.03 12.23 5.03
C LEU A 45 9.52 12.43 6.47
N PRO A 46 10.78 12.86 6.75
CA PRO A 46 11.19 13.11 8.12
C PRO A 46 10.25 14.12 8.81
N GLY A 47 9.91 13.81 10.05
CA GLY A 47 8.97 14.62 10.85
C GLY A 47 7.49 14.26 10.64
N ARG A 48 7.11 13.53 9.58
CA ARG A 48 5.72 13.12 9.35
C ARG A 48 5.30 12.00 10.30
N ARG A 49 4.00 11.98 10.61
CA ARG A 49 3.39 10.96 11.48
C ARG A 49 2.40 10.13 10.69
N PHE A 50 2.39 8.83 10.93
CA PHE A 50 1.34 7.96 10.41
C PHE A 50 0.05 8.18 11.22
N VAL A 51 -1.04 8.52 10.54
CA VAL A 51 -2.36 8.77 11.16
C VAL A 51 -3.33 7.63 10.96
N ASP A 52 -3.24 6.92 9.84
CA ASP A 52 -4.02 5.70 9.59
C ASP A 52 -3.30 4.75 8.63
N VAL A 53 -3.72 3.48 8.64
CA VAL A 53 -3.34 2.48 7.62
C VAL A 53 -4.58 1.69 7.26
N ARG A 54 -4.87 1.60 5.97
CA ARG A 54 -6.04 0.90 5.43
C ARG A 54 -5.71 0.20 4.12
N ARG A 55 -6.59 -0.68 3.70
CA ARG A 55 -6.49 -1.41 2.43
C ARG A 55 -7.54 -0.93 1.42
N ARG A 56 -7.18 -0.92 0.17
CA ARG A 56 -8.08 -0.81 -0.98
C ARG A 56 -7.67 -1.84 -2.03
N ALA A 57 -8.53 -2.79 -2.35
CA ALA A 57 -8.19 -3.96 -3.17
C ALA A 57 -6.90 -4.63 -2.66
N ARG A 58 -5.85 -4.72 -3.48
CA ARG A 58 -4.54 -5.29 -3.10
C ARG A 58 -3.51 -4.24 -2.68
N TYR A 59 -3.93 -2.98 -2.53
CA TYR A 59 -3.08 -1.90 -2.08
C TYR A 59 -3.24 -1.65 -0.59
N VAL A 60 -2.14 -1.27 0.04
CA VAL A 60 -2.12 -0.74 1.41
C VAL A 60 -1.77 0.74 1.34
N ILE A 61 -2.55 1.55 2.03
CA ILE A 61 -2.45 3.01 2.07
C ILE A 61 -2.08 3.38 3.50
N ALA A 62 -0.85 3.88 3.71
CA ALA A 62 -0.40 4.38 5.00
C ALA A 62 -0.42 5.91 4.99
N GLU A 63 -1.45 6.47 5.61
CA GLU A 63 -1.77 7.90 5.62
C GLU A 63 -0.87 8.66 6.58
N LEU A 64 -0.44 9.86 6.17
CA LEU A 64 0.41 10.78 6.92
C LEU A 64 -0.38 12.01 7.39
N ASP A 65 0.15 12.71 8.38
CA ASP A 65 -0.47 13.89 9.01
C ASP A 65 -0.50 15.16 8.13
N ASP A 66 0.05 15.09 6.93
CA ASP A 66 0.09 16.21 5.96
C ASP A 66 -0.82 16.00 4.74
N GLY A 67 -1.76 15.05 4.80
CA GLY A 67 -2.69 14.74 3.72
C GLY A 67 -2.09 13.92 2.57
N ARG A 68 -0.90 13.35 2.77
CA ARG A 68 -0.28 12.40 1.86
C ARG A 68 -0.36 10.98 2.42
N ALA A 69 -0.05 10.01 1.58
CA ALA A 69 0.04 8.62 1.99
C ALA A 69 1.15 7.86 1.24
N LEU A 70 1.73 6.87 1.87
CA LEU A 70 2.50 5.84 1.19
C LEU A 70 1.53 4.80 0.63
N LEU A 71 1.43 4.75 -0.69
CA LEU A 71 0.66 3.77 -1.43
C LEU A 71 1.56 2.58 -1.76
N MET A 72 1.19 1.40 -1.29
CA MET A 72 1.99 0.18 -1.42
C MET A 72 1.21 -0.93 -2.12
N HIS A 73 1.88 -1.58 -3.09
CA HIS A 73 1.44 -2.83 -3.69
C HIS A 73 2.61 -3.82 -3.69
N PHE A 74 2.41 -4.98 -3.09
CA PHE A 74 3.54 -5.90 -2.80
C PHE A 74 3.97 -6.74 -4.01
N GLY A 75 3.22 -6.69 -5.11
CA GLY A 75 3.54 -7.47 -6.30
C GLY A 75 3.68 -8.96 -5.98
N MET A 76 4.73 -9.58 -6.50
CA MET A 76 4.98 -11.02 -6.29
C MET A 76 5.97 -11.33 -5.16
N SER A 77 6.77 -10.37 -4.73
CA SER A 77 7.88 -10.60 -3.78
C SER A 77 8.10 -9.44 -2.81
N GLY A 78 7.16 -8.50 -2.75
CA GLY A 78 7.22 -7.41 -1.79
C GLY A 78 6.96 -7.90 -0.37
N VAL A 79 7.79 -7.49 0.54
CA VAL A 79 7.68 -7.78 1.97
C VAL A 79 7.87 -6.49 2.74
N VAL A 80 7.07 -6.31 3.78
CA VAL A 80 7.26 -5.22 4.75
C VAL A 80 7.52 -5.80 6.13
N ARG A 81 8.38 -5.12 6.89
CA ARG A 81 8.67 -5.43 8.29
C ARG A 81 8.69 -4.17 9.11
N VAL A 82 8.28 -4.27 10.36
CA VAL A 82 8.50 -3.24 11.38
C VAL A 82 9.21 -3.92 12.53
N GLU A 83 10.49 -3.62 12.68
CA GLU A 83 11.41 -4.31 13.59
C GLU A 83 12.41 -3.30 14.17
N PRO A 84 13.26 -3.65 15.16
CA PRO A 84 14.28 -2.75 15.67
C PRO A 84 15.16 -2.16 14.56
N ALA A 85 15.47 -0.87 14.67
CA ALA A 85 16.19 -0.14 13.61
C ALA A 85 17.65 -0.60 13.45
N ASP A 86 18.24 -1.19 14.48
CA ASP A 86 19.60 -1.72 14.53
C ASP A 86 19.78 -3.08 13.83
N VAL A 87 18.68 -3.75 13.46
CA VAL A 87 18.77 -4.99 12.65
C VAL A 87 19.50 -4.68 11.34
N PRO A 88 20.53 -5.51 10.96
CA PRO A 88 21.30 -5.27 9.75
C PRO A 88 20.45 -5.20 8.47
N LYS A 89 20.86 -4.33 7.54
CA LYS A 89 20.23 -4.18 6.22
C LYS A 89 20.22 -5.49 5.45
N ARG A 90 19.07 -5.81 4.83
CA ARG A 90 18.93 -6.98 3.94
C ARG A 90 19.25 -6.66 2.50
N LYS A 91 19.59 -7.67 1.71
CA LYS A 91 20.05 -7.54 0.31
C LYS A 91 19.08 -6.80 -0.60
N HIS A 92 17.77 -7.01 -0.43
CA HIS A 92 16.73 -6.49 -1.31
C HIS A 92 15.84 -5.43 -0.65
N GLU A 93 16.39 -4.74 0.32
CA GLU A 93 15.75 -3.63 1.00
C GLU A 93 15.88 -2.35 0.16
N HIS A 94 14.74 -1.73 -0.15
CA HIS A 94 14.66 -0.54 -1.00
C HIS A 94 14.38 0.73 -0.20
N LEU A 95 13.53 0.67 0.80
CA LEU A 95 13.13 1.79 1.63
C LEU A 95 13.22 1.41 3.11
N PHE A 96 13.76 2.33 3.89
CA PHE A 96 13.94 2.22 5.33
C PHE A 96 13.48 3.52 5.99
N LEU A 97 12.48 3.43 6.88
CA LEU A 97 11.96 4.57 7.62
C LEU A 97 12.17 4.30 9.11
N VAL A 98 13.03 5.08 9.75
CA VAL A 98 13.23 5.02 11.20
C VAL A 98 12.05 5.72 11.89
N LEU A 99 11.53 5.10 12.93
CA LEU A 99 10.42 5.59 13.72
C LEU A 99 10.91 6.12 15.07
N ASN A 100 10.14 7.02 15.66
CA ASN A 100 10.48 7.67 16.94
C ASN A 100 10.44 6.74 18.17
N ASP A 101 10.09 5.46 17.98
CA ASP A 101 10.10 4.44 19.04
C ASP A 101 11.28 3.45 18.92
N GLY A 102 12.28 3.77 18.10
CA GLY A 102 13.47 2.94 17.89
C GLY A 102 13.30 1.78 16.92
N ARG A 103 12.10 1.61 16.33
CA ARG A 103 11.86 0.65 15.27
C ARG A 103 12.04 1.27 13.90
N ALA A 104 12.06 0.45 12.87
CA ALA A 104 12.06 0.90 11.49
C ALA A 104 11.05 0.11 10.66
N PHE A 105 10.34 0.82 9.78
CA PHE A 105 9.61 0.24 8.67
C PHE A 105 10.61 -0.07 7.54
N ARG A 106 10.56 -1.27 7.02
CA ARG A 106 11.45 -1.76 5.96
C ARG A 106 10.64 -2.31 4.81
N PHE A 107 10.95 -1.89 3.60
CA PHE A 107 10.32 -2.37 2.38
C PHE A 107 11.32 -3.12 1.53
N GLU A 108 11.09 -4.41 1.35
CA GLU A 108 11.95 -5.32 0.60
C GLU A 108 11.23 -5.80 -0.67
N CYS A 109 11.94 -5.92 -1.78
CA CYS A 109 11.38 -6.47 -3.02
C CYS A 109 12.48 -7.10 -3.89
N THR A 110 12.56 -8.42 -3.89
CA THR A 110 13.58 -9.17 -4.64
C THR A 110 13.42 -9.00 -6.15
N ARG A 111 12.19 -9.03 -6.66
CA ARG A 111 11.87 -9.04 -8.10
C ARG A 111 11.52 -7.65 -8.65
N ARG A 112 11.48 -6.63 -7.83
CA ARG A 112 11.18 -5.23 -8.19
C ARG A 112 9.80 -5.00 -8.82
N PHE A 113 8.83 -5.91 -8.63
CA PHE A 113 7.45 -5.80 -9.13
C PHE A 113 6.48 -5.16 -8.14
N SER A 114 7.00 -4.71 -7.02
CA SER A 114 6.24 -3.98 -6.01
C SER A 114 6.15 -2.49 -6.37
N VAL A 115 5.17 -1.82 -5.78
CA VAL A 115 5.03 -0.36 -5.82
C VAL A 115 5.09 0.17 -4.40
N CYS A 116 5.82 1.25 -4.20
CA CYS A 116 5.78 2.04 -2.98
C CYS A 116 5.99 3.50 -3.37
N LYS A 117 4.94 4.29 -3.35
CA LYS A 117 5.01 5.70 -3.75
C LYS A 117 4.28 6.61 -2.79
N LEU A 118 4.73 7.85 -2.71
CA LEU A 118 4.04 8.91 -2.01
C LEU A 118 2.96 9.49 -2.93
N CYS A 119 1.72 9.53 -2.47
CA CYS A 119 0.60 10.10 -3.17
C CYS A 119 -0.11 11.13 -2.28
N ARG A 120 -0.89 12.01 -2.90
CA ARG A 120 -1.75 12.96 -2.19
C ARG A 120 -3.15 12.38 -2.05
N LEU A 121 -3.74 12.50 -0.86
CA LEU A 121 -5.13 12.14 -0.65
C LEU A 121 -6.03 13.35 -0.97
N PRO A 122 -7.21 13.14 -1.59
CA PRO A 122 -8.19 14.21 -1.82
C PRO A 122 -8.74 14.78 -0.52
N GLU A 123 -8.87 13.94 0.49
CA GLU A 123 -9.32 14.25 1.83
C GLU A 123 -8.80 13.19 2.83
N PRO A 124 -8.80 13.44 4.13
CA PRO A 124 -8.45 12.43 5.13
C PRO A 124 -9.34 11.18 4.98
N GLY A 125 -8.72 10.00 4.93
CA GLY A 125 -9.43 8.75 4.67
C GLY A 125 -9.88 8.54 3.22
N GLY A 126 -9.66 9.50 2.31
CA GLY A 126 -10.02 9.42 0.89
C GLY A 126 -9.15 8.44 0.10
N CYS A 127 -9.68 7.97 -1.03
CA CYS A 127 -8.92 7.08 -1.92
C CYS A 127 -7.93 7.89 -2.76
N PRO A 128 -6.66 7.47 -2.87
CA PRO A 128 -5.73 8.11 -3.78
C PRO A 128 -6.23 8.05 -5.23
N PRO A 129 -6.10 9.14 -6.02
CA PRO A 129 -6.52 9.17 -7.43
C PRO A 129 -5.92 8.06 -8.29
N GLU A 130 -4.75 7.56 -7.91
CA GLU A 130 -4.09 6.41 -8.54
C GLU A 130 -4.94 5.12 -8.50
N LEU A 131 -5.94 5.08 -7.64
CA LEU A 131 -6.83 3.93 -7.46
C LEU A 131 -8.27 4.19 -7.97
N ASP A 132 -8.53 5.31 -8.63
CA ASP A 132 -9.88 5.67 -9.12
C ASP A 132 -10.40 4.68 -10.17
N GLY A 133 -9.50 4.02 -10.91
CA GLY A 133 -9.87 2.96 -11.86
C GLY A 133 -10.24 1.62 -11.24
N LEU A 134 -10.14 1.45 -9.91
CA LEU A 134 -10.51 0.20 -9.26
C LEU A 134 -12.03 0.07 -9.11
N GLY A 135 -12.54 -1.12 -9.35
CA GLY A 135 -13.94 -1.47 -9.16
C GLY A 135 -14.41 -1.37 -7.71
N VAL A 136 -15.63 -1.78 -7.45
CA VAL A 136 -16.23 -1.73 -6.10
C VAL A 136 -15.50 -2.67 -5.16
N GLU A 137 -15.22 -2.22 -3.94
CA GLU A 137 -14.58 -3.04 -2.90
C GLU A 137 -15.48 -4.21 -2.50
N PRO A 138 -15.00 -5.48 -2.59
CA PRO A 138 -15.83 -6.68 -2.43
C PRO A 138 -16.51 -6.84 -1.06
N LEU A 139 -15.93 -6.24 -0.02
CA LEU A 139 -16.45 -6.39 1.36
C LEU A 139 -17.31 -5.20 1.80
N THR A 140 -17.90 -4.48 0.85
CA THR A 140 -18.81 -3.35 1.13
C THR A 140 -20.22 -3.67 0.68
N ASP A 141 -21.23 -3.00 1.25
CA ASP A 141 -22.63 -3.14 0.87
C ASP A 141 -22.91 -2.78 -0.61
N ARG A 142 -21.98 -2.07 -1.24
CA ARG A 142 -22.05 -1.73 -2.66
C ARG A 142 -21.74 -2.92 -3.58
N PHE A 143 -21.09 -3.98 -3.06
CA PHE A 143 -20.77 -5.20 -3.79
C PHE A 143 -21.83 -6.27 -3.49
N GLY A 144 -22.89 -6.30 -4.28
CA GLY A 144 -24.01 -7.24 -4.10
C GLY A 144 -24.47 -7.84 -5.42
N GLY A 145 -25.45 -8.74 -5.35
CA GLY A 145 -26.02 -9.44 -6.51
C GLY A 145 -26.55 -8.52 -7.59
N GLU A 146 -27.21 -7.42 -7.21
CA GLU A 146 -27.71 -6.43 -8.14
C GLU A 146 -26.59 -5.71 -8.91
N TYR A 147 -25.51 -5.31 -8.20
CA TYR A 147 -24.33 -4.75 -8.84
C TYR A 147 -23.74 -5.74 -9.84
N LEU A 148 -23.48 -6.99 -9.42
CA LEU A 148 -22.91 -8.03 -10.29
C LEU A 148 -23.81 -8.31 -11.48
N PHE A 149 -25.11 -8.42 -11.29
CA PHE A 149 -26.08 -8.60 -12.36
C PHE A 149 -25.99 -7.46 -13.40
N ARG A 150 -25.99 -6.23 -12.95
CA ARG A 150 -25.90 -5.05 -13.83
C ARG A 150 -24.64 -5.03 -14.67
N VAL A 151 -23.45 -5.26 -14.02
CA VAL A 151 -22.14 -5.17 -14.70
C VAL A 151 -21.81 -6.42 -15.52
N SER A 152 -22.51 -7.54 -15.32
CA SER A 152 -22.34 -8.77 -16.10
C SER A 152 -23.06 -8.74 -17.46
N ARG A 153 -23.99 -7.80 -17.66
CA ARG A 153 -24.78 -7.75 -18.89
C ARG A 153 -23.89 -7.54 -20.13
N GLY A 154 -24.07 -8.40 -21.15
CA GLY A 154 -23.29 -8.36 -22.38
C GLY A 154 -21.86 -8.91 -22.24
N ARG A 155 -21.48 -9.48 -21.08
CA ARG A 155 -20.19 -10.15 -20.89
C ARG A 155 -20.30 -11.64 -21.23
N HIS A 156 -19.32 -12.16 -21.99
CA HIS A 156 -19.29 -13.56 -22.46
C HIS A 156 -18.03 -14.31 -21.99
N GLY A 157 -17.19 -13.68 -21.19
CA GLY A 157 -15.97 -14.28 -20.64
C GLY A 157 -16.22 -15.22 -19.46
N ALA A 158 -15.18 -15.95 -19.03
CA ALA A 158 -15.25 -16.77 -17.84
C ALA A 158 -15.58 -15.93 -16.59
N VAL A 159 -16.45 -16.48 -15.72
CA VAL A 159 -16.90 -15.80 -14.48
C VAL A 159 -15.71 -15.34 -13.61
N LYS A 160 -14.66 -16.16 -13.52
CA LYS A 160 -13.45 -15.79 -12.78
C LYS A 160 -12.82 -14.48 -13.31
N CYS A 161 -12.65 -14.39 -14.63
CA CYS A 161 -12.08 -13.19 -15.25
C CYS A 161 -12.98 -11.97 -15.02
N PHE A 162 -14.30 -12.14 -15.20
CA PHE A 162 -15.27 -11.10 -14.94
C PHE A 162 -15.20 -10.59 -13.48
N LEU A 163 -15.19 -11.49 -12.49
CA LEU A 163 -15.07 -11.08 -11.08
C LEU A 163 -13.75 -10.39 -10.78
N MET A 164 -12.66 -10.85 -11.36
CA MET A 164 -11.35 -10.19 -11.21
C MET A 164 -11.37 -8.78 -11.82
N ASP A 165 -11.99 -8.61 -12.98
CA ASP A 165 -12.10 -7.31 -13.65
C ASP A 165 -12.95 -6.31 -12.83
N VAL A 166 -14.13 -6.70 -12.36
CA VAL A 166 -15.03 -5.79 -11.62
C VAL A 166 -14.56 -5.43 -10.21
N CYS A 167 -13.59 -6.18 -9.66
CA CYS A 167 -12.94 -5.87 -8.38
C CYS A 167 -11.59 -5.16 -8.56
N ALA A 168 -11.00 -5.21 -9.77
CA ALA A 168 -9.66 -4.71 -10.07
C ALA A 168 -9.65 -3.45 -10.95
N GLN A 169 -10.81 -3.10 -11.52
CA GLN A 169 -11.02 -1.87 -12.30
C GLN A 169 -11.84 -0.88 -11.51
#